data_85f9fc1387d37043405ea5a227d90bce
#
_entry.id   85f9fc1387d37043405ea5a227d90bce
#
_cell.length_a   1.000
_cell.length_b   1.000
_cell.length_c   1.000
_cell.angle_alpha   90.00
_cell.angle_beta   90.00
_cell.angle_gamma   90.00
#
_symmetry.space_group_name_H-M   'P 1'
#
loop_
_entity.id
_entity.type
_entity.pdbx_description
1 polymer ?
#
loop_
_entity_poly.entity_id
_entity_poly.type
_entity_poly.pdbx_seq_one_letter_code
_entity_poly.pdbx_strand_id
1 'polypeptide(L)'
;MSINACVYMSFEGLQRLCECCLALAEPHYESSVATRPRREMTLRRRVVGEGVSRDMDCADGETSKDTAKRLVTCINAEPLYREIYVGVLEFCKERRDLSEVETAIQSWPQFSQAAQSPYRLVRNLVELGGLDWIELDDDGAEVNAQRKVGLTPDEVDDLIASFAVQTTADGADAAEEMSPARRLGKLEDEHADRVPVFTEILEFCMQPRSFAEVASHLGDSGLLDVARAENGQALHPSYFVDALERTGALVWDGAWKTRRAS
;
A
#
# COMPACT_ATOMS: atom_id res chain seq x y z
N MET A 1 23.35 44.04 1.67
CA MET A 1 22.01 44.39 1.13
C MET A 1 21.77 43.49 -0.07
N SER A 2 20.96 42.48 0.08
CA SER A 2 20.05 41.93 -0.91
C SER A 2 19.39 40.69 -0.33
N ILE A 3 18.11 40.77 -0.24
CA ILE A 3 17.20 39.89 0.46
C ILE A 3 16.82 38.77 -0.53
N ASN A 4 17.15 37.53 -0.22
CA ASN A 4 16.58 36.37 -0.88
C ASN A 4 15.22 36.05 -0.25
N ALA A 5 14.15 36.44 -0.92
CA ALA A 5 12.79 36.05 -0.59
C ALA A 5 12.58 34.59 -1.03
N CYS A 6 12.65 33.67 -0.11
CA CYS A 6 12.11 32.32 -0.28
C CYS A 6 10.57 32.42 -0.33
N VAL A 7 9.99 32.19 -1.50
CA VAL A 7 8.54 32.12 -1.67
C VAL A 7 8.05 30.81 -1.07
N TYR A 8 7.52 30.88 0.15
CA TYR A 8 6.66 29.85 0.73
C TYR A 8 5.32 29.93 0.00
N MET A 9 5.07 29.05 -0.94
CA MET A 9 3.71 28.87 -1.45
C MET A 9 2.91 28.09 -0.39
N SER A 10 1.99 28.78 0.26
CA SER A 10 1.05 28.20 1.20
C SER A 10 0.06 27.29 0.45
N PHE A 11 -0.46 26.29 1.14
CA PHE A 11 -1.47 25.33 0.64
C PHE A 11 -2.69 26.00 -0.02
N GLU A 12 -3.04 27.21 0.38
CA GLU A 12 -4.09 28.05 -0.24
C GLU A 12 -3.75 28.53 -1.65
N GLY A 13 -2.47 28.66 -2.00
CA GLY A 13 -2.03 29.05 -3.34
C GLY A 13 -2.23 27.93 -4.38
N LEU A 14 -2.10 26.67 -3.98
CA LEU A 14 -2.33 25.50 -4.83
C LEU A 14 -3.84 25.29 -5.10
N GLN A 15 -4.70 25.59 -4.12
CA GLN A 15 -6.16 25.46 -4.27
C GLN A 15 -6.72 26.48 -5.27
N ARG A 16 -6.20 27.70 -5.30
CA ARG A 16 -6.61 28.75 -6.25
C ARG A 16 -6.18 28.49 -7.70
N LEU A 17 -5.06 27.76 -7.92
CA LEU A 17 -4.64 27.35 -9.26
C LEU A 17 -5.54 26.25 -9.84
N CYS A 18 -6.10 25.40 -9.01
CA CYS A 18 -7.04 24.36 -9.43
C CYS A 18 -8.41 24.94 -9.84
N GLU A 19 -8.89 25.99 -9.18
CA GLU A 19 -10.15 26.67 -9.53
C GLU A 19 -10.08 27.46 -10.85
N CYS A 20 -8.92 28.02 -11.21
CA CYS A 20 -8.74 28.70 -12.50
C CYS A 20 -8.67 27.74 -13.71
N CYS A 21 -8.28 26.49 -13.53
CA CYS A 21 -8.26 25.49 -14.61
C CYS A 21 -9.63 24.88 -14.90
N LEU A 22 -10.57 24.92 -13.95
CA LEU A 22 -11.94 24.43 -14.12
C LEU A 22 -12.90 25.41 -14.84
N ALA A 23 -12.53 26.67 -14.95
CA ALA A 23 -13.39 27.71 -15.56
C ALA A 23 -13.28 27.82 -17.09
N LEU A 24 -12.44 27.02 -17.76
CA LEU A 24 -12.21 27.11 -19.22
C LEU A 24 -12.71 25.92 -20.03
N ALA A 25 -13.52 25.03 -19.47
CA ALA A 25 -14.07 23.87 -20.16
C ALA A 25 -15.58 23.76 -19.98
N GLU A 26 -16.35 24.70 -20.54
CA GLU A 26 -17.76 24.48 -20.84
C GLU A 26 -17.93 24.22 -22.34
N PRO A 27 -18.22 22.99 -22.79
CA PRO A 27 -18.82 22.79 -24.09
C PRO A 27 -20.35 22.86 -23.96
N HIS A 28 -20.96 23.78 -24.69
CA HIS A 28 -22.38 23.81 -24.99
C HIS A 28 -22.84 22.45 -25.49
N TYR A 29 -23.67 21.75 -24.72
CA TYR A 29 -24.37 20.54 -25.15
C TYR A 29 -25.81 20.88 -25.45
N GLU A 30 -26.12 21.02 -26.74
CA GLU A 30 -27.50 21.10 -27.23
C GLU A 30 -28.19 19.74 -27.08
N SER A 31 -29.31 19.76 -26.40
CA SER A 31 -30.23 18.66 -26.20
C SER A 31 -30.86 18.26 -27.53
N SER A 32 -30.49 17.11 -28.08
CA SER A 32 -31.25 16.43 -29.14
C SER A 32 -31.79 15.12 -28.59
N VAL A 33 -33.08 15.11 -28.27
CA VAL A 33 -33.83 13.93 -27.86
C VAL A 33 -34.04 13.02 -29.08
N ALA A 34 -33.29 11.93 -29.18
CA ALA A 34 -33.58 10.85 -30.11
C ALA A 34 -33.90 9.57 -29.32
N THR A 35 -35.19 9.27 -29.30
CA THR A 35 -35.79 8.03 -28.78
C THR A 35 -35.20 6.81 -29.52
N ARG A 36 -34.45 5.94 -28.86
CA ARG A 36 -34.05 4.62 -29.40
C ARG A 36 -34.92 3.52 -28.79
N PRO A 37 -35.34 2.55 -29.57
CA PRO A 37 -36.23 1.48 -29.11
C PRO A 37 -35.50 0.48 -28.23
N ARG A 38 -36.21 0.06 -27.18
CA ARG A 38 -35.86 -0.97 -26.21
C ARG A 38 -35.64 -2.30 -26.92
N ARG A 39 -34.40 -2.77 -27.01
CA ARG A 39 -34.09 -4.15 -27.41
C ARG A 39 -34.27 -5.06 -26.19
N GLU A 40 -35.24 -5.93 -26.29
CA GLU A 40 -35.39 -7.09 -25.39
C GLU A 40 -34.14 -7.98 -25.51
N MET A 41 -33.42 -8.09 -24.41
CA MET A 41 -32.27 -9.01 -24.29
C MET A 41 -32.79 -10.32 -23.72
N THR A 42 -33.10 -11.27 -24.61
CA THR A 42 -33.40 -12.66 -24.27
C THR A 42 -32.17 -13.28 -23.57
N LEU A 43 -32.30 -13.56 -22.29
CA LEU A 43 -31.34 -14.37 -21.51
C LEU A 43 -31.35 -15.80 -22.05
N ARG A 44 -30.35 -16.14 -22.86
CA ARG A 44 -30.05 -17.54 -23.17
C ARG A 44 -29.36 -18.17 -21.95
N ARG A 45 -30.13 -18.96 -21.22
CA ARG A 45 -29.68 -19.88 -20.17
C ARG A 45 -28.70 -20.87 -20.80
N ARG A 46 -27.41 -20.74 -20.53
CA ARG A 46 -26.38 -21.72 -20.91
C ARG A 46 -26.43 -22.85 -19.88
N VAL A 47 -26.87 -24.00 -20.34
CA VAL A 47 -26.83 -25.26 -19.60
C VAL A 47 -25.38 -25.59 -19.30
N VAL A 48 -25.08 -25.80 -18.02
CA VAL A 48 -23.78 -26.26 -17.53
C VAL A 48 -23.70 -27.75 -17.83
N GLY A 49 -22.80 -28.09 -18.72
CA GLY A 49 -22.45 -29.49 -19.03
C GLY A 49 -21.52 -30.05 -17.95
N GLU A 50 -21.74 -31.30 -17.71
CA GLU A 50 -21.16 -32.24 -16.76
C GLU A 50 -19.63 -32.25 -16.67
N GLY A 51 -19.20 -32.57 -15.48
CA GLY A 51 -17.97 -33.08 -14.96
C GLY A 51 -16.79 -33.42 -15.86
N VAL A 52 -15.66 -32.80 -15.54
CA VAL A 52 -14.35 -33.43 -15.68
C VAL A 52 -13.63 -33.26 -14.35
N SER A 53 -13.66 -34.35 -13.57
CA SER A 53 -12.69 -34.58 -12.50
C SER A 53 -11.32 -34.57 -13.17
N ARG A 54 -10.52 -33.54 -12.94
CA ARG A 54 -9.08 -33.56 -13.21
C ARG A 54 -8.40 -33.67 -11.87
N ASP A 55 -7.87 -34.86 -11.63
CA ASP A 55 -6.80 -35.07 -10.67
C ASP A 55 -5.69 -34.04 -10.98
N MET A 56 -5.51 -33.08 -10.10
CA MET A 56 -4.40 -32.15 -10.13
C MET A 56 -3.52 -32.43 -8.92
N ASP A 57 -2.78 -33.53 -9.03
CA ASP A 57 -1.52 -33.65 -8.33
C ASP A 57 -0.45 -32.85 -9.09
N CYS A 58 0.38 -32.14 -8.37
CA CYS A 58 1.58 -31.42 -8.75
C CYS A 58 1.42 -30.00 -9.28
N ALA A 59 1.57 -29.01 -8.40
CA ALA A 59 2.30 -27.75 -8.64
C ALA A 59 2.20 -26.76 -7.47
N ASP A 60 2.25 -27.20 -6.21
CA ASP A 60 2.12 -26.30 -5.05
C ASP A 60 3.32 -25.32 -4.90
N GLY A 61 4.47 -25.59 -5.51
CA GLY A 61 5.66 -24.76 -5.36
C GLY A 61 5.80 -23.62 -6.38
N GLU A 62 5.23 -23.75 -7.57
CA GLU A 62 5.34 -22.74 -8.64
C GLU A 62 4.23 -21.70 -8.54
N THR A 63 3.04 -22.10 -8.15
CA THR A 63 1.89 -21.21 -7.92
C THR A 63 2.07 -20.29 -6.73
N SER A 64 2.68 -20.75 -5.62
CA SER A 64 2.94 -19.95 -4.42
C SER A 64 3.90 -18.80 -4.70
N LYS A 65 5.06 -19.07 -5.33
CA LYS A 65 6.02 -18.01 -5.70
C LYS A 65 5.45 -16.96 -6.66
N ASP A 66 4.49 -17.34 -7.50
CA ASP A 66 3.83 -16.42 -8.42
C ASP A 66 2.84 -15.51 -7.67
N THR A 67 2.15 -16.03 -6.67
CA THR A 67 1.25 -15.25 -5.80
C THR A 67 2.02 -14.22 -4.98
N ALA A 68 3.11 -14.60 -4.30
CA ALA A 68 3.93 -13.66 -3.54
C ALA A 68 4.51 -12.54 -4.43
N LYS A 69 5.01 -12.87 -5.63
CA LYS A 69 5.50 -11.86 -6.59
C LYS A 69 4.39 -10.91 -7.06
N ARG A 70 3.20 -11.45 -7.29
CA ARG A 70 2.03 -10.67 -7.69
C ARG A 70 1.61 -9.70 -6.60
N LEU A 71 1.60 -10.15 -5.33
CA LEU A 71 1.38 -9.31 -4.15
C LEU A 71 2.40 -8.18 -4.07
N VAL A 72 3.70 -8.48 -4.15
CA VAL A 72 4.78 -7.48 -4.14
C VAL A 72 4.59 -6.46 -5.26
N THR A 73 4.24 -6.91 -6.47
CA THR A 73 4.01 -6.03 -7.62
C THR A 73 2.83 -5.09 -7.36
N CYS A 74 1.70 -5.61 -6.86
CA CYS A 74 0.51 -4.80 -6.55
C CYS A 74 0.77 -3.81 -5.40
N ILE A 75 1.45 -4.24 -4.33
CA ILE A 75 1.82 -3.37 -3.21
C ILE A 75 2.74 -2.23 -3.67
N ASN A 76 3.69 -2.50 -4.58
CA ASN A 76 4.57 -1.48 -5.14
C ASN A 76 3.87 -0.51 -6.09
N ALA A 77 2.84 -0.96 -6.80
CA ALA A 77 2.09 -0.13 -7.73
C ALA A 77 1.30 0.99 -7.03
N GLU A 78 1.02 0.83 -5.72
CA GLU A 78 0.23 1.78 -4.93
C GLU A 78 1.02 2.35 -3.74
N PRO A 79 1.94 3.30 -3.96
CA PRO A 79 2.83 3.82 -2.93
C PRO A 79 2.11 4.40 -1.69
N LEU A 80 0.91 4.98 -1.89
CA LEU A 80 0.10 5.54 -0.79
C LEU A 80 -0.41 4.47 0.17
N TYR A 81 -0.69 3.26 -0.31
CA TYR A 81 -1.21 2.16 0.49
C TYR A 81 -0.16 1.14 0.90
N ARG A 82 1.05 1.24 0.36
CA ARG A 82 2.14 0.29 0.61
C ARG A 82 2.33 -0.02 2.08
N GLU A 83 2.53 1.02 2.89
CA GLU A 83 2.78 0.86 4.32
C GLU A 83 1.57 0.29 5.06
N ILE A 84 0.36 0.56 4.57
CA ILE A 84 -0.87 0.00 5.12
C ILE A 84 -0.94 -1.49 4.79
N TYR A 85 -0.73 -1.89 3.52
CA TYR A 85 -0.75 -3.29 3.12
C TYR A 85 0.29 -4.13 3.87
N VAL A 86 1.54 -3.65 3.96
CA VAL A 86 2.58 -4.33 4.73
C VAL A 86 2.18 -4.41 6.20
N GLY A 87 1.67 -3.32 6.77
CA GLY A 87 1.19 -3.30 8.16
C GLY A 87 0.06 -4.29 8.42
N VAL A 88 -0.91 -4.43 7.50
CA VAL A 88 -2.01 -5.42 7.64
C VAL A 88 -1.47 -6.85 7.59
N LEU A 89 -0.58 -7.16 6.63
CA LEU A 89 0.04 -8.48 6.54
C LEU A 89 0.84 -8.84 7.80
N GLU A 90 1.55 -7.88 8.38
CA GLU A 90 2.28 -8.07 9.64
C GLU A 90 1.34 -8.24 10.84
N PHE A 91 0.28 -7.42 10.92
CA PHE A 91 -0.68 -7.43 12.03
C PHE A 91 -1.53 -8.71 12.06
N CYS A 92 -1.84 -9.26 10.88
CA CYS A 92 -2.66 -10.45 10.71
C CYS A 92 -1.84 -11.76 10.65
N LYS A 93 -0.54 -11.77 11.01
CA LYS A 93 0.23 -13.03 11.12
C LYS A 93 -0.45 -14.04 12.04
N GLU A 94 -1.05 -13.55 13.12
CA GLU A 94 -2.02 -14.30 13.89
C GLU A 94 -3.43 -13.92 13.42
N ARG A 95 -4.37 -14.87 13.52
CA ARG A 95 -5.78 -14.63 13.19
C ARG A 95 -6.32 -13.45 13.99
N ARG A 96 -7.00 -12.51 13.31
CA ARG A 96 -7.60 -11.31 13.89
C ARG A 96 -9.03 -11.12 13.39
N ASP A 97 -9.90 -10.61 14.26
CA ASP A 97 -11.23 -10.22 13.85
C ASP A 97 -11.17 -9.04 12.88
N LEU A 98 -12.01 -9.06 11.84
CA LEU A 98 -12.03 -8.02 10.82
C LEU A 98 -12.23 -6.62 11.41
N SER A 99 -13.12 -6.48 12.40
CA SER A 99 -13.37 -5.22 13.10
C SER A 99 -12.14 -4.68 13.85
N GLU A 100 -11.34 -5.59 14.43
CA GLU A 100 -10.08 -5.25 15.08
C GLU A 100 -9.07 -4.72 14.05
N VAL A 101 -8.95 -5.38 12.88
CA VAL A 101 -8.08 -4.97 11.79
C VAL A 101 -8.50 -3.62 11.22
N GLU A 102 -9.79 -3.41 10.98
CA GLU A 102 -10.31 -2.11 10.51
C GLU A 102 -10.01 -0.98 11.48
N THR A 103 -10.18 -1.22 12.78
CA THR A 103 -9.85 -0.26 13.84
C THR A 103 -8.35 0.04 13.88
N ALA A 104 -7.51 -0.98 13.76
CA ALA A 104 -6.07 -0.82 13.70
C ALA A 104 -5.66 0.05 12.50
N ILE A 105 -6.15 -0.24 11.29
CA ILE A 105 -5.88 0.54 10.07
C ILE A 105 -6.26 2.01 10.27
N GLN A 106 -7.45 2.28 10.83
CA GLN A 106 -7.92 3.66 11.07
C GLN A 106 -7.01 4.44 12.04
N SER A 107 -6.32 3.75 12.94
CA SER A 107 -5.39 4.37 13.89
C SER A 107 -4.02 4.70 13.30
N TRP A 108 -3.67 4.15 12.13
CA TRP A 108 -2.36 4.36 11.53
C TRP A 108 -2.24 5.73 10.86
N PRO A 109 -1.14 6.46 11.06
CA PRO A 109 -0.93 7.79 10.46
C PRO A 109 -1.06 7.78 8.93
N GLN A 110 -0.62 6.69 8.28
CA GLN A 110 -0.65 6.52 6.83
C GLN A 110 -2.07 6.46 6.28
N PHE A 111 -3.03 6.03 7.09
CA PHE A 111 -4.43 5.93 6.69
C PHE A 111 -5.10 7.31 6.54
N SER A 112 -4.55 8.36 7.15
CA SER A 112 -5.11 9.73 7.06
C SER A 112 -5.25 10.26 5.63
N GLN A 113 -4.48 9.74 4.68
CA GLN A 113 -4.49 10.11 3.26
C GLN A 113 -5.16 9.04 2.37
N ALA A 114 -5.68 7.96 2.97
CA ALA A 114 -6.30 6.88 2.21
C ALA A 114 -7.69 7.28 1.72
N ALA A 115 -7.95 7.11 0.42
CA ALA A 115 -9.26 7.29 -0.17
C ALA A 115 -10.15 6.03 -0.06
N GLN A 116 -9.55 4.86 0.16
CA GLN A 116 -10.26 3.60 0.31
C GLN A 116 -10.59 3.33 1.78
N SER A 117 -11.73 2.63 2.03
CA SER A 117 -12.09 2.18 3.37
C SER A 117 -11.14 1.07 3.85
N PRO A 118 -10.96 0.88 5.19
CA PRO A 118 -10.18 -0.23 5.74
C PRO A 118 -10.65 -1.58 5.22
N TYR A 119 -11.96 -1.81 5.18
CA TYR A 119 -12.57 -3.01 4.60
C TYR A 119 -12.08 -3.29 3.19
N ARG A 120 -12.07 -2.27 2.30
CA ARG A 120 -11.64 -2.45 0.91
C ARG A 120 -10.15 -2.78 0.81
N LEU A 121 -9.30 -2.18 1.64
CA LEU A 121 -7.87 -2.49 1.69
C LEU A 121 -7.63 -3.94 2.11
N VAL A 122 -8.35 -4.44 3.12
CA VAL A 122 -8.28 -5.85 3.54
C VAL A 122 -8.77 -6.77 2.41
N ARG A 123 -9.92 -6.45 1.78
CA ARG A 123 -10.46 -7.25 0.68
C ARG A 123 -9.52 -7.33 -0.51
N ASN A 124 -8.80 -6.26 -0.85
CA ASN A 124 -7.79 -6.29 -1.89
C ASN A 124 -6.69 -7.34 -1.60
N LEU A 125 -6.22 -7.42 -0.35
CA LEU A 125 -5.22 -8.42 0.05
C LEU A 125 -5.76 -9.85 0.01
N VAL A 126 -7.04 -10.05 0.37
CA VAL A 126 -7.72 -11.34 0.24
C VAL A 126 -7.83 -11.76 -1.23
N GLU A 127 -8.28 -10.85 -2.11
CA GLU A 127 -8.42 -11.08 -3.55
C GLU A 127 -7.05 -11.39 -4.23
N LEU A 128 -5.97 -10.86 -3.69
CA LEU A 128 -4.60 -11.12 -4.14
C LEU A 128 -3.97 -12.39 -3.54
N GLY A 129 -4.63 -13.03 -2.57
CA GLY A 129 -4.14 -14.23 -1.90
C GLY A 129 -3.14 -13.96 -0.76
N GLY A 130 -3.04 -12.72 -0.29
CA GLY A 130 -2.17 -12.35 0.83
C GLY A 130 -2.80 -12.61 2.21
N LEU A 131 -4.13 -12.64 2.27
CA LEU A 131 -4.90 -12.93 3.48
C LEU A 131 -5.92 -14.03 3.20
N ASP A 132 -6.09 -14.95 4.14
CA ASP A 132 -7.23 -15.84 4.23
C ASP A 132 -8.43 -15.10 4.81
N TRP A 133 -9.62 -15.36 4.24
CA TRP A 133 -10.90 -14.86 4.72
C TRP A 133 -11.61 -15.96 5.49
N ILE A 134 -11.86 -15.77 6.78
CA ILE A 134 -12.41 -16.77 7.69
C ILE A 134 -13.78 -16.31 8.16
N GLU A 135 -14.80 -17.12 7.92
CA GLU A 135 -16.16 -16.89 8.39
C GLU A 135 -16.37 -17.54 9.73
N LEU A 136 -17.02 -16.86 10.67
CA LEU A 136 -17.22 -17.30 12.04
C LEU A 136 -18.70 -17.30 12.39
N ASP A 137 -19.13 -18.29 13.18
CA ASP A 137 -20.46 -18.32 13.79
C ASP A 137 -20.54 -17.48 15.06
N ASP A 138 -21.71 -17.48 15.72
CA ASP A 138 -21.97 -16.76 16.97
C ASP A 138 -21.05 -17.19 18.12
N ASP A 139 -20.57 -18.44 18.13
CA ASP A 139 -19.63 -18.97 19.09
C ASP A 139 -18.16 -18.69 18.75
N GLY A 140 -17.88 -18.02 17.61
CA GLY A 140 -16.54 -17.74 17.09
C GLY A 140 -15.86 -18.96 16.47
N ALA A 141 -16.60 -20.03 16.20
CA ALA A 141 -16.07 -21.20 15.50
C ALA A 141 -16.14 -21.01 13.98
N GLU A 142 -15.15 -21.58 13.28
CA GLU A 142 -15.04 -21.43 11.84
C GLU A 142 -16.18 -22.13 11.08
N VAL A 143 -16.80 -21.40 10.15
CA VAL A 143 -17.82 -21.88 9.23
C VAL A 143 -17.14 -22.35 7.95
N ASN A 144 -16.59 -23.55 7.99
CA ASN A 144 -15.90 -24.15 6.86
C ASN A 144 -16.88 -24.73 5.81
N ALA A 145 -16.34 -25.14 4.67
CA ALA A 145 -17.13 -25.68 3.56
C ALA A 145 -17.99 -26.89 3.97
N GLN A 146 -17.54 -27.73 4.91
CA GLN A 146 -18.28 -28.91 5.39
C GLN A 146 -19.55 -28.52 6.16
N ARG A 147 -19.52 -27.44 6.94
CA ARG A 147 -20.68 -26.92 7.69
C ARG A 147 -21.73 -26.30 6.76
N LYS A 148 -21.35 -25.91 5.54
CA LYS A 148 -22.25 -25.33 4.53
C LYS A 148 -22.92 -26.38 3.64
N VAL A 149 -22.48 -27.62 3.71
CA VAL A 149 -23.04 -28.71 2.87
C VAL A 149 -24.52 -28.92 3.18
N GLY A 150 -25.35 -28.78 2.14
CA GLY A 150 -26.79 -29.01 2.23
C GLY A 150 -27.61 -27.81 2.72
N LEU A 151 -26.97 -26.70 3.05
CA LEU A 151 -27.64 -25.44 3.40
C LEU A 151 -27.97 -24.63 2.14
N THR A 152 -29.05 -23.87 2.20
CA THR A 152 -29.38 -22.83 1.22
C THR A 152 -28.49 -21.61 1.44
N PRO A 153 -28.35 -20.69 0.45
CA PRO A 153 -27.60 -19.45 0.64
C PRO A 153 -28.05 -18.62 1.84
N ASP A 154 -29.37 -18.52 2.07
CA ASP A 154 -29.94 -17.77 3.22
C ASP A 154 -29.56 -18.41 4.57
N GLU A 155 -29.59 -19.76 4.64
CA GLU A 155 -29.17 -20.48 5.86
C GLU A 155 -27.65 -20.36 6.10
N VAL A 156 -26.83 -20.24 5.04
CA VAL A 156 -25.40 -19.98 5.16
C VAL A 156 -25.17 -18.57 5.68
N ASP A 157 -25.90 -17.58 5.16
CA ASP A 157 -25.79 -16.18 5.62
C ASP A 157 -26.22 -16.05 7.10
N ASP A 158 -27.29 -16.76 7.52
CA ASP A 158 -27.74 -16.80 8.91
C ASP A 158 -26.72 -17.49 9.86
N LEU A 159 -25.87 -18.39 9.34
CA LEU A 159 -24.84 -19.08 10.10
C LEU A 159 -23.60 -18.22 10.38
N ILE A 160 -23.35 -17.19 9.57
CA ILE A 160 -22.16 -16.35 9.66
C ILE A 160 -22.46 -15.11 10.50
N ALA A 161 -21.86 -15.04 11.68
CA ALA A 161 -22.02 -13.93 12.60
C ALA A 161 -20.92 -12.85 12.45
N SER A 162 -19.70 -13.27 12.09
CA SER A 162 -18.56 -12.37 11.97
C SER A 162 -17.48 -12.92 11.01
N PHE A 163 -16.45 -12.10 10.77
CA PHE A 163 -15.33 -12.44 9.89
C PHE A 163 -14.01 -12.23 10.61
N ALA A 164 -13.05 -13.11 10.33
CA ALA A 164 -11.66 -12.93 10.71
C ALA A 164 -10.76 -13.05 9.49
N VAL A 165 -9.53 -12.58 9.63
CA VAL A 165 -8.50 -12.69 8.59
C VAL A 165 -7.19 -13.20 9.19
N GLN A 166 -6.41 -13.90 8.37
CA GLN A 166 -5.07 -14.36 8.71
C GLN A 166 -4.15 -14.26 7.50
N THR A 167 -2.91 -13.88 7.74
CA THR A 167 -1.91 -13.77 6.66
C THR A 167 -1.51 -15.16 6.17
N THR A 168 -1.57 -15.34 4.85
CA THR A 168 -1.12 -16.56 4.18
C THR A 168 0.41 -16.66 4.19
N ALA A 169 0.97 -17.82 3.85
CA ALA A 169 2.41 -17.96 3.66
C ALA A 169 2.94 -16.99 2.59
N ASP A 170 2.24 -16.85 1.45
CA ASP A 170 2.60 -15.92 0.38
C ASP A 170 2.48 -14.46 0.81
N GLY A 171 1.49 -14.14 1.66
CA GLY A 171 1.35 -12.83 2.28
C GLY A 171 2.50 -12.50 3.22
N ALA A 172 2.96 -13.47 4.01
CA ALA A 172 4.11 -13.31 4.91
C ALA A 172 5.42 -13.08 4.13
N ASP A 173 5.64 -13.84 3.06
CA ASP A 173 6.80 -13.68 2.17
C ASP A 173 6.77 -12.30 1.50
N ALA A 174 5.62 -11.86 1.03
CA ALA A 174 5.45 -10.53 0.44
C ALA A 174 5.70 -9.42 1.46
N ALA A 175 5.21 -9.55 2.70
CA ALA A 175 5.44 -8.58 3.76
C ALA A 175 6.93 -8.48 4.12
N GLU A 176 7.65 -9.61 4.21
CA GLU A 176 9.09 -9.63 4.45
C GLU A 176 9.85 -8.94 3.32
N GLU A 177 9.54 -9.29 2.06
CA GLU A 177 10.18 -8.70 0.87
C GLU A 177 9.94 -7.18 0.79
N MET A 178 8.78 -6.73 1.24
CA MET A 178 8.37 -5.32 1.26
C MET A 178 8.70 -4.61 2.58
N SER A 179 9.37 -5.28 3.52
CA SER A 179 9.78 -4.66 4.78
C SER A 179 10.72 -3.47 4.56
N PRO A 180 10.70 -2.45 5.44
CA PRO A 180 11.62 -1.31 5.33
C PRO A 180 13.09 -1.74 5.30
N ALA A 181 13.46 -2.77 6.07
CA ALA A 181 14.83 -3.28 6.10
C ALA A 181 15.27 -3.88 4.75
N ARG A 182 14.39 -4.67 4.10
CA ARG A 182 14.68 -5.23 2.76
C ARG A 182 14.75 -4.14 1.70
N ARG A 183 13.85 -3.16 1.74
CA ARG A 183 13.86 -2.03 0.80
C ARG A 183 15.09 -1.15 0.98
N LEU A 184 15.51 -0.92 2.23
CA LEU A 184 16.76 -0.20 2.52
C LEU A 184 17.97 -0.97 1.99
N GLY A 185 18.08 -2.28 2.26
CA GLY A 185 19.17 -3.10 1.74
C GLY A 185 19.27 -3.05 0.21
N LYS A 186 18.13 -3.11 -0.51
CA LYS A 186 18.12 -2.94 -1.98
C LYS A 186 18.64 -1.56 -2.41
N LEU A 187 18.21 -0.48 -1.72
CA LEU A 187 18.69 0.87 -2.01
C LEU A 187 20.21 0.97 -1.78
N GLU A 188 20.73 0.34 -0.75
CA GLU A 188 22.16 0.31 -0.42
C GLU A 188 22.97 -0.50 -1.45
N ASP A 189 22.42 -1.64 -1.91
CA ASP A 189 23.05 -2.46 -2.96
C ASP A 189 23.11 -1.73 -4.30
N GLU A 190 22.02 -1.00 -4.66
CA GLU A 190 21.95 -0.21 -5.89
C GLU A 190 22.85 1.03 -5.87
N HIS A 191 23.15 1.56 -4.68
CA HIS A 191 23.87 2.80 -4.48
C HIS A 191 24.96 2.68 -3.40
N ALA A 192 25.85 1.70 -3.55
CA ALA A 192 26.89 1.39 -2.57
C ALA A 192 27.81 2.59 -2.25
N ASP A 193 28.04 3.49 -3.22
CA ASP A 193 28.78 4.73 -3.06
C ASP A 193 28.10 5.75 -2.16
N ARG A 194 26.79 5.62 -1.90
CA ARG A 194 25.95 6.54 -1.13
C ARG A 194 25.56 6.01 0.25
N VAL A 195 25.88 4.76 0.56
CA VAL A 195 25.61 4.14 1.87
C VAL A 195 26.09 4.98 3.04
N PRO A 196 27.30 5.60 3.03
CA PRO A 196 27.73 6.46 4.13
C PRO A 196 26.78 7.64 4.39
N VAL A 197 26.19 8.23 3.35
CA VAL A 197 25.23 9.34 3.51
C VAL A 197 23.90 8.82 4.06
N PHE A 198 23.40 7.68 3.59
CA PHE A 198 22.19 7.07 4.11
C PHE A 198 22.32 6.74 5.60
N THR A 199 23.42 6.10 5.98
CA THR A 199 23.72 5.75 7.37
C THR A 199 23.76 6.99 8.26
N GLU A 200 24.47 8.04 7.84
CA GLU A 200 24.58 9.30 8.58
C GLU A 200 23.22 9.95 8.83
N ILE A 201 22.34 9.99 7.79
CA ILE A 201 20.98 10.54 7.94
C ILE A 201 20.17 9.72 8.94
N LEU A 202 20.22 8.40 8.85
CA LEU A 202 19.47 7.51 9.73
C LEU A 202 19.96 7.65 11.19
N GLU A 203 21.25 7.75 11.43
CA GLU A 203 21.82 8.00 12.76
C GLU A 203 21.44 9.36 13.29
N PHE A 204 21.57 10.43 12.48
CA PHE A 204 21.19 11.78 12.87
C PHE A 204 19.71 11.94 13.18
N CYS A 205 18.85 11.23 12.42
CA CYS A 205 17.40 11.21 12.60
C CYS A 205 16.90 10.20 13.64
N MET A 206 17.79 9.54 14.42
CA MET A 206 17.35 8.80 15.61
C MET A 206 16.64 9.71 16.63
N GLN A 207 16.94 10.99 16.58
CA GLN A 207 16.14 12.06 17.20
C GLN A 207 15.37 12.82 16.12
N PRO A 208 14.17 13.35 16.43
CA PRO A 208 13.40 14.14 15.47
C PRO A 208 14.21 15.32 14.92
N ARG A 209 14.27 15.46 13.58
CA ARG A 209 15.00 16.53 12.89
C ARG A 209 14.15 17.20 11.81
N SER A 210 14.31 18.49 11.67
CA SER A 210 13.80 19.22 10.52
C SER A 210 14.66 18.96 9.28
N PHE A 211 14.10 19.15 8.09
CA PHE A 211 14.89 19.07 6.85
C PHE A 211 16.08 20.04 6.84
N ALA A 212 15.91 21.24 7.37
CA ALA A 212 16.97 22.23 7.42
C ALA A 212 18.17 21.76 8.29
N GLU A 213 17.90 21.08 9.43
CA GLU A 213 18.96 20.51 10.26
C GLU A 213 19.67 19.36 9.53
N VAL A 214 18.93 18.47 8.85
CA VAL A 214 19.53 17.38 8.05
C VAL A 214 20.41 17.97 6.94
N ALA A 215 19.92 18.97 6.22
CA ALA A 215 20.66 19.59 5.12
C ALA A 215 21.94 20.30 5.62
N SER A 216 21.88 21.01 6.75
CA SER A 216 23.04 21.65 7.35
C SER A 216 24.06 20.61 7.81
N HIS A 217 23.61 19.57 8.51
CA HIS A 217 24.46 18.49 9.01
C HIS A 217 25.23 17.79 7.88
N LEU A 218 24.54 17.47 6.78
CA LEU A 218 25.19 16.87 5.61
C LEU A 218 26.17 17.82 4.92
N GLY A 219 25.86 19.13 4.86
CA GLY A 219 26.76 20.14 4.33
C GLY A 219 28.06 20.26 5.14
N ASP A 220 27.94 20.19 6.47
CA ASP A 220 29.08 20.31 7.39
C ASP A 220 29.93 19.03 7.43
N SER A 221 29.35 17.87 7.16
CA SER A 221 30.05 16.57 7.20
C SER A 221 30.98 16.32 6.02
N GLY A 222 30.83 17.06 4.90
CA GLY A 222 31.56 16.83 3.65
C GLY A 222 31.16 15.54 2.90
N LEU A 223 30.18 14.78 3.39
CA LEU A 223 29.73 13.53 2.76
C LEU A 223 29.11 13.76 1.38
N LEU A 224 28.51 14.92 1.14
CA LEU A 224 27.92 15.28 -0.16
C LEU A 224 28.97 15.47 -1.27
N ASP A 225 30.22 15.73 -0.90
CA ASP A 225 31.31 15.88 -1.89
C ASP A 225 31.69 14.55 -2.53
N VAL A 226 31.47 13.45 -1.83
CA VAL A 226 31.75 12.08 -2.28
C VAL A 226 30.57 11.50 -3.05
N ALA A 227 29.34 11.79 -2.61
CA ALA A 227 28.11 11.26 -3.20
C ALA A 227 27.65 12.15 -4.36
N ARG A 228 28.10 11.84 -5.56
CA ARG A 228 27.78 12.59 -6.78
C ARG A 228 26.84 11.82 -7.69
N ALA A 229 26.06 12.55 -8.49
CA ALA A 229 25.30 11.98 -9.60
C ALA A 229 26.26 11.47 -10.70
N GLU A 230 25.78 10.62 -11.60
CA GLU A 230 26.57 10.08 -12.73
C GLU A 230 27.20 11.18 -13.61
N ASN A 231 26.57 12.34 -13.70
CA ASN A 231 27.08 13.52 -14.40
C ASN A 231 28.10 14.35 -13.59
N GLY A 232 28.49 13.87 -12.39
CA GLY A 232 29.46 14.54 -11.50
C GLY A 232 28.90 15.71 -10.67
N GLN A 233 27.58 16.00 -10.77
CA GLN A 233 26.95 17.04 -9.94
C GLN A 233 26.77 16.56 -8.49
N ALA A 234 26.93 17.47 -7.53
CA ALA A 234 26.60 17.21 -6.15
C ALA A 234 25.09 16.95 -6.00
N LEU A 235 24.73 15.89 -5.31
CA LEU A 235 23.33 15.57 -5.02
C LEU A 235 22.81 16.47 -3.90
N HIS A 236 21.58 16.95 -4.05
CA HIS A 236 20.93 17.75 -3.02
C HIS A 236 20.50 16.85 -1.86
N PRO A 237 20.55 17.31 -0.58
CA PRO A 237 20.11 16.54 0.58
C PRO A 237 18.72 15.91 0.46
N SER A 238 17.77 16.57 -0.24
CA SER A 238 16.43 16.03 -0.45
C SER A 238 16.42 14.70 -1.18
N TYR A 239 17.35 14.46 -2.11
CA TYR A 239 17.48 13.19 -2.80
C TYR A 239 17.63 12.02 -1.83
N PHE A 240 18.48 12.18 -0.81
CA PHE A 240 18.76 11.13 0.16
C PHE A 240 17.58 10.94 1.13
N VAL A 241 16.97 12.05 1.57
CA VAL A 241 15.78 12.02 2.43
C VAL A 241 14.62 11.33 1.71
N ASP A 242 14.33 11.71 0.45
CA ASP A 242 13.28 11.09 -0.37
C ASP A 242 13.55 9.60 -0.64
N ALA A 243 14.82 9.23 -0.88
CA ALA A 243 15.19 7.84 -1.09
C ALA A 243 14.93 7.00 0.17
N LEU A 244 15.36 7.48 1.35
CA LEU A 244 15.13 6.81 2.63
C LEU A 244 13.65 6.78 3.03
N GLU A 245 12.88 7.82 2.74
CA GLU A 245 11.44 7.84 2.95
C GLU A 245 10.74 6.78 2.11
N ARG A 246 11.11 6.63 0.83
CA ARG A 246 10.56 5.59 -0.06
C ARG A 246 10.86 4.18 0.43
N THR A 247 11.95 3.95 1.13
CA THR A 247 12.21 2.65 1.78
C THR A 247 11.39 2.45 3.05
N GLY A 248 10.85 3.52 3.63
CA GLY A 248 10.20 3.52 4.93
C GLY A 248 11.17 3.43 6.10
N ALA A 249 12.48 3.53 5.87
CA ALA A 249 13.49 3.60 6.92
C ALA A 249 13.49 4.97 7.62
N LEU A 250 13.10 6.02 6.88
CA LEU A 250 12.89 7.37 7.40
C LEU A 250 11.40 7.72 7.28
N VAL A 251 10.82 8.31 8.31
CA VAL A 251 9.40 8.68 8.33
C VAL A 251 9.22 10.13 8.76
N TRP A 252 8.22 10.80 8.16
CA TRP A 252 7.83 12.15 8.54
C TRP A 252 6.64 12.10 9.52
N ASP A 253 6.81 12.73 10.68
CA ASP A 253 5.75 12.91 11.69
C ASP A 253 5.96 14.29 12.36
N GLY A 254 5.76 15.37 11.58
CA GLY A 254 6.12 16.73 11.97
C GLY A 254 7.64 16.99 12.03
N ALA A 255 8.44 15.95 12.01
CA ALA A 255 9.89 15.95 11.86
C ALA A 255 10.34 14.61 11.27
N TRP A 256 11.53 14.56 10.68
CA TRP A 256 12.13 13.32 10.18
C TRP A 256 12.62 12.47 11.35
N LYS A 257 12.22 11.19 11.33
CA LYS A 257 12.63 10.19 12.34
C LYS A 257 12.98 8.89 11.66
N THR A 258 14.04 8.25 12.12
CA THR A 258 14.38 6.88 11.74
C THR A 258 13.35 5.92 12.32
N ARG A 259 12.79 5.04 11.49
CA ARG A 259 11.90 3.96 11.95
C ARG A 259 12.74 2.98 12.77
N ARG A 260 12.38 2.78 14.01
CA ARG A 260 13.00 1.72 14.83
C ARG A 260 12.51 0.37 14.30
N ALA A 261 13.42 -0.59 14.15
CA ALA A 261 13.04 -1.97 13.98
C ALA A 261 12.27 -2.42 15.23
N SER A 262 11.03 -2.86 15.06
CA SER A 262 10.20 -3.44 16.13
C SER A 262 10.50 -4.91 16.31
#